data_525531623afd26fb5629e0835fcc5bfb
#
_entry.id   525531623afd26fb5629e0835fcc5bfb
#
_cell.length_a   1.000
_cell.length_b   1.000
_cell.length_c   1.000
_cell.angle_alpha   90.00
_cell.angle_beta   90.00
_cell.angle_gamma   90.00
#
_symmetry.space_group_name_H-M   'P 1'
#
loop_
_entity.id
_entity.type
_entity.pdbx_description
1 polymer ?
#
loop_
_entity_poly.entity_id
_entity_poly.type
_entity_poly.pdbx_seq_one_letter_code
_entity_poly.pdbx_strand_id
1 'polypeptide(L)'
;MDDSPIKNWIPYKLTNDNDGPQCHWLNTFKETFTEPFFDGTIRKCRSIDSQHLLKNCVSDLAMLEEWAESLPDVEPNAIIFHTSRCGSTLVSQLLSLSSQNIVLSEVPFFDDLLRMRYKYPINELELLKLFRAAVKFYAQKRTGHEEHLYIKTDSWHMFFYEQLRQIYPTVPIILMYRDPNEVYRSLKKVPGMQSVAGMIEPELLGFEPKEIAGLHPDEYLASVLEKFLAQYHHIIKSDGDFLLLNYNEPPLKMVKKITEISNTSLTPQHLTFMEERVQFHSKKPGELFSEVQGPASLPLLNKAIDLYHSLNERT
;
A
#
# COMPACT_ATOMS: atom_id res chain seq x y z
N MET A 1 23.23 -6.82 22.11
CA MET A 1 22.81 -5.79 21.14
C MET A 1 23.10 -6.34 19.77
N ASP A 2 22.13 -6.35 18.89
CA ASP A 2 22.31 -6.87 17.53
C ASP A 2 23.08 -5.82 16.73
N ASP A 3 24.39 -6.05 16.55
CA ASP A 3 25.32 -5.12 15.87
C ASP A 3 25.40 -5.40 14.35
N SER A 4 24.30 -5.91 13.77
CA SER A 4 24.26 -6.15 12.33
C SER A 4 24.49 -4.84 11.55
N PRO A 5 25.42 -4.81 10.58
CA PRO A 5 25.74 -3.61 9.80
C PRO A 5 24.56 -3.12 8.97
N ILE A 6 23.58 -3.98 8.69
CA ILE A 6 22.38 -3.64 7.93
C ILE A 6 21.19 -3.21 8.81
N LYS A 7 21.38 -3.11 10.14
CA LYS A 7 20.35 -2.70 11.07
C LYS A 7 19.86 -1.29 10.74
N ASN A 8 18.53 -1.13 10.71
CA ASN A 8 17.84 0.11 10.34
C ASN A 8 18.06 0.58 8.89
N TRP A 9 18.71 -0.19 8.05
CA TRP A 9 18.78 0.11 6.63
C TRP A 9 17.57 -0.48 5.89
N ILE A 10 17.06 0.28 4.91
CA ILE A 10 16.00 -0.16 4.00
C ILE A 10 16.40 0.18 2.56
N PRO A 11 16.04 -0.66 1.58
CA PRO A 11 16.10 -0.26 0.18
C PRO A 11 14.93 0.73 -0.07
N TYR A 12 15.18 1.91 -0.63
CA TYR A 12 14.12 2.93 -0.75
C TYR A 12 13.82 3.37 -2.17
N LYS A 13 14.68 3.01 -3.11
CA LYS A 13 14.54 3.38 -4.52
C LYS A 13 15.29 2.38 -5.39
N LEU A 14 14.70 2.05 -6.54
CA LEU A 14 15.34 1.30 -7.60
C LEU A 14 15.67 2.24 -8.76
N THR A 15 16.88 2.17 -9.28
CA THR A 15 17.27 2.85 -10.52
C THR A 15 17.88 1.85 -11.47
N ASN A 16 17.96 2.21 -12.73
CA ASN A 16 18.70 1.46 -13.72
C ASN A 16 19.85 2.30 -14.24
N ASP A 17 21.00 1.71 -14.29
CA ASP A 17 22.15 2.26 -15.00
C ASP A 17 22.64 1.30 -16.09
N ASN A 18 23.82 1.55 -16.65
CA ASN A 18 24.37 0.72 -17.73
C ASN A 18 24.71 -0.72 -17.28
N ASP A 19 24.87 -0.94 -15.98
CA ASP A 19 25.24 -2.23 -15.37
C ASP A 19 24.01 -3.01 -14.85
N GLY A 20 22.82 -2.42 -14.96
CA GLY A 20 21.56 -3.05 -14.57
C GLY A 20 20.82 -2.35 -13.39
N PRO A 21 19.83 -3.03 -12.79
CA PRO A 21 19.07 -2.47 -11.68
C PRO A 21 19.92 -2.26 -10.43
N GLN A 22 19.83 -1.07 -9.84
CA GLN A 22 20.58 -0.66 -8.65
C GLN A 22 19.64 -0.34 -7.49
N CYS A 23 19.90 -0.95 -6.33
CA CYS A 23 19.23 -0.65 -5.07
C CYS A 23 19.87 0.54 -4.36
N HIS A 24 19.10 1.56 -4.04
CA HIS A 24 19.51 2.64 -3.17
C HIS A 24 19.06 2.38 -1.74
N TRP A 25 19.97 2.54 -0.81
CA TRP A 25 19.75 2.25 0.60
C TRP A 25 19.64 3.51 1.44
N LEU A 26 18.77 3.48 2.45
CA LEU A 26 18.53 4.57 3.38
C LEU A 26 18.55 4.05 4.80
N ASN A 27 19.31 4.71 5.69
CA ASN A 27 19.23 4.42 7.11
C ASN A 27 18.03 5.11 7.74
N THR A 28 17.21 4.38 8.45
CA THR A 28 16.01 4.90 9.12
C THR A 28 16.26 5.40 10.53
N PHE A 29 17.46 5.27 11.09
CA PHE A 29 17.92 5.76 12.40
C PHE A 29 17.07 5.32 13.60
N LYS A 30 16.16 4.48 13.56
CA LYS A 30 15.11 4.10 14.52
C LYS A 30 13.82 4.91 14.38
N GLU A 31 13.64 5.64 13.28
CA GLU A 31 12.36 6.31 13.00
C GLU A 31 11.24 5.29 12.86
N THR A 32 10.14 5.54 13.54
CA THR A 32 8.93 4.74 13.41
C THR A 32 8.14 5.18 12.17
N PHE A 33 7.41 4.25 11.57
CA PHE A 33 6.67 4.49 10.33
C PHE A 33 5.24 4.96 10.63
N THR A 34 5.07 6.26 10.86
CA THR A 34 3.80 6.88 11.24
C THR A 34 3.26 7.86 10.20
N GLU A 35 4.03 8.10 9.13
CA GLU A 35 3.63 9.03 8.09
C GLU A 35 2.44 8.48 7.26
N PRO A 36 1.56 9.35 6.73
CA PRO A 36 0.41 8.94 5.91
C PRO A 36 0.79 8.10 4.68
N PHE A 37 1.97 8.38 4.12
CA PHE A 37 2.60 7.70 2.99
C PHE A 37 4.07 7.50 3.28
N PHE A 38 4.64 6.41 2.80
CA PHE A 38 6.03 6.06 3.09
C PHE A 38 7.05 7.08 2.53
N ASP A 39 6.69 7.81 1.48
CA ASP A 39 7.47 8.97 0.99
C ASP A 39 7.76 10.02 2.06
N GLY A 40 6.85 10.21 3.01
CA GLY A 40 7.05 11.08 4.16
C GLY A 40 8.18 10.58 5.04
N THR A 41 8.19 9.28 5.35
CA THR A 41 9.25 8.62 6.11
C THR A 41 10.60 8.73 5.40
N ILE A 42 10.64 8.47 4.08
CA ILE A 42 11.86 8.61 3.27
C ILE A 42 12.40 10.04 3.36
N ARG A 43 11.56 11.06 3.18
CA ARG A 43 11.97 12.47 3.28
C ARG A 43 12.53 12.82 4.65
N LYS A 44 11.88 12.34 5.72
CA LYS A 44 12.32 12.54 7.10
C LYS A 44 13.69 11.90 7.33
N CYS A 45 13.87 10.65 6.98
CA CYS A 45 15.14 9.94 7.13
C CYS A 45 16.26 10.59 6.29
N ARG A 46 15.99 10.98 5.05
CA ARG A 46 16.97 11.71 4.22
C ARG A 46 17.37 13.06 4.78
N SER A 47 16.48 13.76 5.45
CA SER A 47 16.82 15.01 6.15
C SER A 47 17.79 14.77 7.29
N ILE A 48 17.62 13.69 8.06
CA ILE A 48 18.54 13.27 9.11
C ILE A 48 19.88 12.85 8.50
N ASP A 49 19.87 12.03 7.46
CA ASP A 49 21.03 11.53 6.74
C ASP A 49 21.91 12.67 6.21
N SER A 50 21.30 13.70 5.62
CA SER A 50 22.00 14.88 5.13
C SER A 50 22.76 15.64 6.23
N GLN A 51 22.25 15.64 7.46
CA GLN A 51 22.89 16.25 8.61
C GLN A 51 24.10 15.44 9.10
N HIS A 52 24.08 14.12 8.93
CA HIS A 52 25.16 13.21 9.31
C HIS A 52 26.18 12.98 8.21
N LEU A 53 26.02 13.60 7.03
CA LEU A 53 26.90 13.48 5.87
C LEU A 53 27.15 12.02 5.45
N LEU A 54 26.16 11.15 5.63
CA LEU A 54 26.23 9.78 5.18
C LEU A 54 26.23 9.76 3.64
N LYS A 55 27.09 8.91 3.08
CA LYS A 55 27.18 8.75 1.62
C LYS A 55 26.00 7.95 1.14
N ASN A 56 25.55 8.22 -0.11
CA ASN A 56 24.59 7.36 -0.78
C ASN A 56 25.14 5.93 -0.81
N CYS A 57 24.38 5.00 -0.26
CA CYS A 57 24.68 3.57 -0.33
C CYS A 57 23.88 3.00 -1.49
N VAL A 58 24.58 2.37 -2.43
CA VAL A 58 24.02 1.75 -3.63
C VAL A 58 24.61 0.36 -3.76
N SER A 59 23.82 -0.60 -4.19
CA SER A 59 24.26 -1.98 -4.46
C SER A 59 23.54 -2.56 -5.65
N ASP A 60 24.07 -3.65 -6.17
CA ASP A 60 23.34 -4.51 -7.10
C ASP A 60 22.09 -5.09 -6.44
N LEU A 61 21.15 -5.51 -7.26
CA LEU A 61 19.91 -6.09 -6.80
C LEU A 61 20.12 -7.44 -6.07
N ALA A 62 21.16 -8.20 -6.44
CA ALA A 62 21.50 -9.45 -5.78
C ALA A 62 21.81 -9.30 -4.27
N MET A 63 22.39 -8.15 -3.87
CA MET A 63 22.67 -7.85 -2.46
C MET A 63 21.41 -7.75 -1.61
N LEU A 64 20.26 -7.48 -2.20
CA LEU A 64 18.99 -7.44 -1.49
C LEU A 64 18.63 -8.81 -0.90
N GLU A 65 18.80 -9.89 -1.68
CA GLU A 65 18.57 -11.27 -1.19
C GLU A 65 19.66 -11.68 -0.21
N GLU A 66 20.94 -11.50 -0.56
CA GLU A 66 22.07 -11.92 0.24
C GLU A 66 22.03 -11.31 1.66
N TRP A 67 21.82 -9.99 1.75
CA TRP A 67 21.77 -9.33 3.06
C TRP A 67 20.51 -9.67 3.85
N ALA A 68 19.39 -9.93 3.15
CA ALA A 68 18.14 -10.34 3.79
C ALA A 68 18.24 -11.73 4.46
N GLU A 69 19.20 -12.58 4.12
CA GLU A 69 19.40 -13.90 4.75
C GLU A 69 19.68 -13.77 6.26
N SER A 70 20.36 -12.70 6.67
CA SER A 70 20.66 -12.42 8.08
C SER A 70 19.49 -11.84 8.87
N LEU A 71 18.40 -11.45 8.19
CA LEU A 71 17.22 -10.86 8.82
C LEU A 71 16.16 -11.95 9.10
N PRO A 72 15.40 -11.81 10.21
CA PRO A 72 14.29 -12.72 10.48
C PRO A 72 13.25 -12.67 9.36
N ASP A 73 12.66 -13.83 9.07
CA ASP A 73 11.54 -13.94 8.17
C ASP A 73 10.27 -13.51 8.92
N VAL A 74 9.62 -12.45 8.45
CA VAL A 74 8.44 -11.89 9.09
C VAL A 74 7.29 -11.92 8.09
N GLU A 75 6.21 -12.58 8.46
CA GLU A 75 4.97 -12.54 7.69
C GLU A 75 4.11 -11.35 8.10
N PRO A 76 3.48 -10.67 7.14
CA PRO A 76 2.49 -9.64 7.46
C PRO A 76 1.31 -10.22 8.24
N ASN A 77 0.77 -9.45 9.18
CA ASN A 77 -0.50 -9.78 9.85
C ASN A 77 -1.70 -9.51 8.94
N ALA A 78 -1.58 -8.56 8.00
CA ALA A 78 -2.53 -8.36 6.92
C ALA A 78 -1.91 -7.58 5.75
N ILE A 79 -2.45 -7.82 4.55
CA ILE A 79 -2.18 -7.00 3.35
C ILE A 79 -3.46 -6.23 3.04
N ILE A 80 -3.35 -4.90 2.89
CA ILE A 80 -4.48 -4.00 2.70
C ILE A 80 -4.45 -3.45 1.27
N PHE A 81 -5.36 -3.94 0.44
CA PHE A 81 -5.68 -3.36 -0.87
C PHE A 81 -6.77 -2.31 -0.75
N HIS A 82 -6.75 -1.33 -1.63
CA HIS A 82 -7.74 -0.25 -1.62
C HIS A 82 -8.01 0.32 -3.02
N THR A 83 -9.24 0.73 -3.26
CA THR A 83 -9.66 1.31 -4.55
C THR A 83 -9.28 2.79 -4.72
N SER A 84 -8.35 3.30 -3.91
CA SER A 84 -8.03 4.73 -3.78
C SER A 84 -9.17 5.53 -3.12
N ARG A 85 -8.83 6.62 -2.41
CA ARG A 85 -9.80 7.56 -1.81
C ARG A 85 -10.91 6.92 -0.95
N CYS A 86 -10.66 5.74 -0.39
CA CYS A 86 -11.59 4.95 0.42
C CYS A 86 -11.23 4.90 1.91
N GLY A 87 -10.51 5.89 2.44
CA GLY A 87 -10.19 5.98 3.86
C GLY A 87 -9.01 5.13 4.33
N SER A 88 -8.36 4.36 3.45
CA SER A 88 -7.25 3.47 3.80
C SER A 88 -6.07 4.18 4.48
N THR A 89 -5.80 5.44 4.12
CA THR A 89 -4.76 6.26 4.79
C THR A 89 -5.10 6.53 6.26
N LEU A 90 -6.38 6.79 6.59
CA LEU A 90 -6.79 6.95 7.99
C LEU A 90 -6.64 5.63 8.75
N VAL A 91 -7.10 4.54 8.16
CA VAL A 91 -6.99 3.20 8.78
C VAL A 91 -5.52 2.83 9.04
N SER A 92 -4.61 3.02 8.08
CA SER A 92 -3.18 2.76 8.32
C SER A 92 -2.59 3.64 9.41
N GLN A 93 -2.98 4.91 9.50
CA GLN A 93 -2.54 5.78 10.58
C GLN A 93 -3.09 5.38 11.95
N LEU A 94 -4.35 4.91 12.02
CA LEU A 94 -4.90 4.38 13.26
C LEU A 94 -4.14 3.12 13.73
N LEU A 95 -3.83 2.20 12.82
CA LEU A 95 -3.01 1.03 13.12
C LEU A 95 -1.60 1.42 13.62
N SER A 96 -1.00 2.48 13.06
CA SER A 96 0.34 2.95 13.43
C SER A 96 0.42 3.66 14.79
N LEU A 97 -0.69 3.93 15.44
CA LEU A 97 -0.72 4.48 16.81
C LEU A 97 -0.24 3.46 17.85
N SER A 98 -0.28 2.17 17.54
CA SER A 98 0.29 1.14 18.40
C SER A 98 1.79 1.00 18.15
N SER A 99 2.60 1.09 19.19
CA SER A 99 4.05 0.85 19.13
C SER A 99 4.41 -0.61 18.80
N GLN A 100 3.44 -1.52 18.90
CA GLN A 100 3.61 -2.92 18.51
C GLN A 100 3.47 -3.14 16.99
N ASN A 101 3.01 -2.13 16.25
CA ASN A 101 2.71 -2.27 14.83
C ASN A 101 3.76 -1.58 13.95
N ILE A 102 4.25 -2.31 12.97
CA ILE A 102 4.92 -1.75 11.78
C ILE A 102 3.83 -1.62 10.72
N VAL A 103 3.60 -0.40 10.23
CA VAL A 103 2.60 -0.14 9.18
C VAL A 103 3.29 0.45 7.96
N LEU A 104 3.34 -0.32 6.90
CA LEU A 104 3.95 0.06 5.63
C LEU A 104 2.88 0.64 4.71
N SER A 105 2.90 1.95 4.49
CA SER A 105 1.86 2.66 3.72
C SER A 105 2.38 3.10 2.36
N GLU A 106 2.06 2.37 1.30
CA GLU A 106 2.41 2.69 -0.10
C GLU A 106 3.93 2.90 -0.23
N VAL A 107 4.70 1.84 -0.01
CA VAL A 107 6.16 1.85 -0.06
C VAL A 107 6.64 1.96 -1.51
N PRO A 108 7.33 3.04 -1.92
CA PRO A 108 7.74 3.22 -3.32
C PRO A 108 8.62 2.11 -3.86
N PHE A 109 9.50 1.54 -3.03
CA PHE A 109 10.35 0.43 -3.43
C PHE A 109 9.57 -0.84 -3.76
N PHE A 110 8.43 -1.07 -3.09
CA PHE A 110 7.55 -2.20 -3.43
C PHE A 110 6.88 -2.01 -4.79
N ASP A 111 6.48 -0.77 -5.12
CA ASP A 111 5.98 -0.43 -6.46
C ASP A 111 7.06 -0.62 -7.53
N ASP A 112 8.27 -0.13 -7.26
CA ASP A 112 9.42 -0.31 -8.16
C ASP A 112 9.69 -1.80 -8.44
N LEU A 113 9.66 -2.67 -7.41
CA LEU A 113 9.87 -4.11 -7.57
C LEU A 113 8.72 -4.78 -8.32
N LEU A 114 7.47 -4.59 -7.89
CA LEU A 114 6.32 -5.27 -8.50
C LEU A 114 6.16 -4.92 -9.98
N ARG A 115 6.43 -3.66 -10.33
CA ARG A 115 6.37 -3.17 -11.72
C ARG A 115 7.65 -3.39 -12.51
N MET A 116 8.69 -3.94 -11.89
CA MET A 116 9.98 -4.17 -12.53
C MET A 116 9.87 -5.05 -13.79
N ARG A 117 8.99 -6.07 -13.76
CA ARG A 117 8.76 -6.97 -14.91
C ARG A 117 8.34 -6.27 -16.21
N TYR A 118 7.79 -5.05 -16.13
CA TYR A 118 7.42 -4.25 -17.30
C TYR A 118 8.59 -3.44 -17.87
N LYS A 119 9.71 -3.38 -17.15
CA LYS A 119 10.89 -2.58 -17.52
C LYS A 119 12.13 -3.43 -17.76
N TYR A 120 12.19 -4.63 -17.14
CA TYR A 120 13.36 -5.51 -17.17
C TYR A 120 12.97 -6.97 -17.39
N PRO A 121 13.83 -7.76 -18.04
CA PRO A 121 13.64 -9.19 -18.15
C PRO A 121 13.94 -9.85 -16.79
N ILE A 122 12.90 -10.05 -15.99
CA ILE A 122 12.96 -10.77 -14.71
C ILE A 122 11.89 -11.85 -14.71
N ASN A 123 12.24 -13.04 -14.22
CA ASN A 123 11.24 -14.08 -14.03
C ASN A 123 10.43 -13.86 -12.74
N GLU A 124 9.23 -14.44 -12.70
CA GLU A 124 8.30 -14.23 -11.58
C GLU A 124 8.89 -14.74 -10.24
N LEU A 125 9.52 -15.90 -10.24
CA LEU A 125 10.09 -16.48 -9.02
C LEU A 125 11.17 -15.57 -8.40
N GLU A 126 12.04 -15.01 -9.23
CA GLU A 126 13.07 -14.06 -8.81
C GLU A 126 12.43 -12.79 -8.24
N LEU A 127 11.42 -12.23 -8.92
CA LEU A 127 10.67 -11.07 -8.43
C LEU A 127 10.06 -11.31 -7.05
N LEU A 128 9.44 -12.48 -6.83
CA LEU A 128 8.84 -12.84 -5.55
C LEU A 128 9.87 -12.96 -4.43
N LYS A 129 11.05 -13.53 -4.71
CA LYS A 129 12.17 -13.61 -3.75
C LYS A 129 12.67 -12.22 -3.35
N LEU A 130 12.88 -11.33 -4.34
CA LEU A 130 13.29 -9.95 -4.10
C LEU A 130 12.25 -9.18 -3.27
N PHE A 131 10.96 -9.37 -3.56
CA PHE A 131 9.90 -8.74 -2.79
C PHE A 131 9.89 -9.23 -1.33
N ARG A 132 10.00 -10.56 -1.10
CA ARG A 132 10.10 -11.12 0.25
C ARG A 132 11.33 -10.62 1.00
N ALA A 133 12.48 -10.56 0.32
CA ALA A 133 13.72 -10.00 0.86
C ALA A 133 13.54 -8.52 1.27
N ALA A 134 12.93 -7.72 0.40
CA ALA A 134 12.64 -6.32 0.71
C ALA A 134 11.76 -6.19 1.97
N VAL A 135 10.67 -6.96 2.08
CA VAL A 135 9.80 -6.92 3.26
C VAL A 135 10.56 -7.17 4.56
N LYS A 136 11.56 -8.07 4.60
CA LYS A 136 12.40 -8.31 5.78
C LYS A 136 13.12 -7.07 6.26
N PHE A 137 13.64 -6.25 5.35
CA PHE A 137 14.30 -4.98 5.71
C PHE A 137 13.33 -3.98 6.35
N TYR A 138 12.11 -3.88 5.82
CA TYR A 138 11.10 -2.99 6.36
C TYR A 138 10.50 -3.49 7.68
N ALA A 139 10.49 -4.80 7.89
CA ALA A 139 9.96 -5.46 9.09
C ALA A 139 10.93 -5.47 10.28
N GLN A 140 12.16 -4.93 10.14
CA GLN A 140 13.12 -4.85 11.26
C GLN A 140 12.51 -4.09 12.45
N LYS A 141 12.69 -4.61 13.66
CA LYS A 141 12.30 -3.94 14.89
C LYS A 141 13.20 -2.74 15.17
N ARG A 142 12.62 -1.57 15.32
CA ARG A 142 13.31 -0.29 15.55
C ARG A 142 13.37 0.10 17.01
N THR A 143 12.25 -0.14 17.70
CA THR A 143 12.11 0.16 19.15
C THR A 143 12.23 -1.11 20.00
N GLY A 144 12.07 -2.28 19.40
CA GLY A 144 12.04 -3.58 20.07
C GLY A 144 10.66 -4.01 20.56
N HIS A 145 9.65 -3.15 20.41
CA HIS A 145 8.27 -3.43 20.83
C HIS A 145 7.39 -3.96 19.70
N GLU A 146 7.84 -3.86 18.45
CA GLU A 146 7.09 -4.24 17.27
C GLU A 146 6.89 -5.77 17.22
N GLU A 147 5.65 -6.18 17.03
CA GLU A 147 5.21 -7.57 16.97
C GLU A 147 4.38 -7.87 15.72
N HIS A 148 3.79 -6.83 15.13
CA HIS A 148 2.86 -6.97 14.03
C HIS A 148 3.30 -6.13 12.82
N LEU A 149 3.06 -6.68 11.63
CA LEU A 149 3.36 -6.05 10.35
C LEU A 149 2.10 -5.93 9.51
N TYR A 150 1.76 -4.71 9.08
CA TYR A 150 0.68 -4.42 8.15
C TYR A 150 1.24 -3.79 6.89
N ILE A 151 0.85 -4.31 5.72
CA ILE A 151 1.27 -3.76 4.42
C ILE A 151 0.05 -3.17 3.74
N LYS A 152 -0.05 -1.84 3.72
CA LYS A 152 -1.00 -1.12 2.87
C LYS A 152 -0.30 -0.81 1.55
N THR A 153 -0.81 -1.40 0.48
CA THR A 153 -0.23 -1.31 -0.86
C THR A 153 -0.69 -0.04 -1.60
N ASP A 154 -0.12 0.22 -2.77
CA ASP A 154 -0.73 1.12 -3.74
C ASP A 154 -2.01 0.51 -4.32
N SER A 155 -2.91 1.36 -4.83
CA SER A 155 -4.23 0.90 -5.29
C SER A 155 -4.17 -0.06 -6.49
N TRP A 156 -3.16 0.04 -7.34
CA TRP A 156 -2.95 -0.87 -8.47
C TRP A 156 -2.26 -2.18 -8.09
N HIS A 157 -1.71 -2.30 -6.88
CA HIS A 157 -1.05 -3.54 -6.44
C HIS A 157 -2.04 -4.70 -6.23
N MET A 158 -3.34 -4.44 -6.20
CA MET A 158 -4.34 -5.52 -6.18
C MET A 158 -4.27 -6.43 -7.42
N PHE A 159 -3.67 -5.97 -8.52
CA PHE A 159 -3.43 -6.78 -9.73
C PHE A 159 -2.21 -7.71 -9.60
N PHE A 160 -1.44 -7.59 -8.51
CA PHE A 160 -0.41 -8.55 -8.11
C PHE A 160 -0.90 -9.48 -6.99
N TYR A 161 -2.22 -9.63 -6.85
CA TYR A 161 -2.80 -10.47 -5.80
C TYR A 161 -2.26 -11.90 -5.85
N GLU A 162 -2.22 -12.56 -7.01
CA GLU A 162 -1.74 -13.93 -7.15
C GLU A 162 -0.28 -14.06 -6.71
N GLN A 163 0.56 -13.10 -7.07
CA GLN A 163 1.97 -13.04 -6.69
C GLN A 163 2.13 -12.88 -5.18
N LEU A 164 1.38 -11.95 -4.59
CA LEU A 164 1.41 -11.72 -3.14
C LEU A 164 0.85 -12.93 -2.37
N ARG A 165 -0.17 -13.60 -2.90
CA ARG A 165 -0.73 -14.83 -2.32
C ARG A 165 0.24 -16.01 -2.38
N GLN A 166 1.08 -16.11 -3.43
CA GLN A 166 2.16 -17.09 -3.50
C GLN A 166 3.22 -16.87 -2.40
N ILE A 167 3.58 -15.62 -2.11
CA ILE A 167 4.54 -15.29 -1.06
C ILE A 167 3.93 -15.50 0.33
N TYR A 168 2.66 -15.13 0.51
CA TYR A 168 1.95 -15.09 1.79
C TYR A 168 0.60 -15.83 1.68
N PRO A 169 0.63 -17.17 1.66
CA PRO A 169 -0.55 -17.99 1.35
C PRO A 169 -1.67 -17.89 2.39
N THR A 170 -1.36 -17.56 3.64
CA THR A 170 -2.32 -17.55 4.76
C THR A 170 -2.56 -16.16 5.35
N VAL A 171 -1.90 -15.13 4.82
CA VAL A 171 -2.06 -13.76 5.33
C VAL A 171 -3.42 -13.18 4.92
N PRO A 172 -4.24 -12.67 5.86
CA PRO A 172 -5.52 -12.06 5.54
C PRO A 172 -5.41 -10.89 4.56
N ILE A 173 -6.29 -10.88 3.57
CA ILE A 173 -6.41 -9.80 2.58
C ILE A 173 -7.55 -8.86 2.96
N ILE A 174 -7.24 -7.60 3.15
CA ILE A 174 -8.22 -6.55 3.45
C ILE A 174 -8.52 -5.79 2.17
N LEU A 175 -9.80 -5.74 1.77
CA LEU A 175 -10.27 -5.09 0.56
C LEU A 175 -11.09 -3.85 0.93
N MET A 176 -10.45 -2.67 0.87
CA MET A 176 -11.10 -1.40 1.20
C MET A 176 -11.64 -0.72 -0.05
N TYR A 177 -12.91 -0.34 -0.04
CA TYR A 177 -13.57 0.26 -1.19
C TYR A 177 -14.56 1.36 -0.78
N ARG A 178 -14.99 2.13 -1.79
CA ARG A 178 -15.88 3.26 -1.63
C ARG A 178 -16.74 3.43 -2.88
N ASP A 179 -17.84 4.16 -2.78
CA ASP A 179 -18.70 4.53 -3.90
C ASP A 179 -17.88 5.12 -5.07
N PRO A 180 -17.98 4.55 -6.29
CA PRO A 180 -17.19 5.00 -7.45
C PRO A 180 -17.38 6.48 -7.81
N ASN A 181 -18.57 7.06 -7.59
CA ASN A 181 -18.82 8.47 -7.86
C ASN A 181 -17.99 9.35 -6.92
N GLU A 182 -17.86 8.96 -5.66
CA GLU A 182 -17.09 9.71 -4.67
C GLU A 182 -15.59 9.59 -4.93
N VAL A 183 -15.11 8.38 -5.28
CA VAL A 183 -13.72 8.16 -5.68
C VAL A 183 -13.38 8.97 -6.91
N TYR A 184 -14.22 8.90 -7.94
CA TYR A 184 -14.06 9.66 -9.19
C TYR A 184 -13.94 11.17 -8.91
N ARG A 185 -14.89 11.75 -8.18
CA ARG A 185 -14.86 13.17 -7.82
C ARG A 185 -13.61 13.58 -7.05
N SER A 186 -13.16 12.71 -6.14
CA SER A 186 -11.94 12.95 -5.35
C SER A 186 -10.69 12.93 -6.24
N LEU A 187 -10.59 11.99 -7.18
CA LEU A 187 -9.48 11.88 -8.12
C LEU A 187 -9.48 12.99 -9.17
N LYS A 188 -10.65 13.51 -9.56
CA LYS A 188 -10.76 14.68 -10.43
C LYS A 188 -10.22 15.95 -9.75
N LYS A 189 -10.39 16.08 -8.43
CA LYS A 189 -9.84 17.24 -7.67
C LYS A 189 -8.33 17.11 -7.46
N VAL A 190 -7.85 15.93 -7.10
CA VAL A 190 -6.44 15.65 -6.84
C VAL A 190 -6.10 14.33 -7.51
N PRO A 191 -5.58 14.34 -8.73
CA PRO A 191 -5.24 13.12 -9.46
C PRO A 191 -4.22 12.24 -8.70
N GLY A 192 -4.37 10.93 -8.81
CA GLY A 192 -3.37 9.94 -8.47
C GLY A 192 -2.77 9.35 -9.75
N MET A 193 -1.66 8.61 -9.65
CA MET A 193 -1.00 8.01 -10.82
C MET A 193 -1.97 7.15 -11.65
N GLN A 194 -2.80 6.34 -11.00
CA GLN A 194 -3.79 5.49 -11.64
C GLN A 194 -4.89 6.23 -12.41
N SER A 195 -5.05 7.55 -12.18
CA SER A 195 -6.05 8.36 -12.88
C SER A 195 -5.52 9.06 -14.14
N VAL A 196 -4.23 8.86 -14.45
CA VAL A 196 -3.56 9.46 -15.60
C VAL A 196 -3.04 8.35 -16.50
N ALA A 197 -3.56 8.28 -17.72
CA ALA A 197 -3.18 7.25 -18.68
C ALA A 197 -1.66 7.24 -18.93
N GLY A 198 -1.04 6.07 -18.90
CA GLY A 198 0.40 5.88 -19.10
C GLY A 198 1.28 6.12 -17.87
N MET A 199 0.76 6.58 -16.73
CA MET A 199 1.53 6.64 -15.48
C MET A 199 1.70 5.26 -14.83
N ILE A 200 0.74 4.39 -15.03
CA ILE A 200 0.79 2.96 -14.69
C ILE A 200 0.73 2.21 -16.02
N GLU A 201 1.47 1.11 -16.11
CA GLU A 201 1.48 0.25 -17.30
C GLU A 201 0.05 -0.21 -17.61
N PRO A 202 -0.46 0.02 -18.84
CA PRO A 202 -1.83 -0.36 -19.21
C PRO A 202 -2.12 -1.84 -18.97
N GLU A 203 -1.15 -2.68 -19.29
CA GLU A 203 -1.21 -4.14 -19.16
C GLU A 203 -1.42 -4.57 -17.70
N LEU A 204 -0.81 -3.86 -16.73
CA LEU A 204 -1.01 -4.10 -15.30
C LEU A 204 -2.48 -3.89 -14.93
N LEU A 205 -3.10 -2.85 -15.46
CA LEU A 205 -4.51 -2.56 -15.21
C LEU A 205 -5.45 -3.41 -16.08
N GLY A 206 -4.92 -4.35 -16.86
CA GLY A 206 -5.67 -5.20 -17.76
C GLY A 206 -6.23 -4.48 -18.99
N PHE A 207 -5.53 -3.45 -19.48
CA PHE A 207 -5.83 -2.80 -20.76
C PHE A 207 -4.86 -3.24 -21.84
N GLU A 208 -5.34 -3.41 -23.04
CA GLU A 208 -4.47 -3.39 -24.21
C GLU A 208 -4.04 -1.92 -24.46
N PRO A 209 -2.77 -1.65 -24.80
CA PRO A 209 -2.30 -0.27 -25.03
C PRO A 209 -3.16 0.53 -26.03
N LYS A 210 -3.69 -0.14 -27.07
CA LYS A 210 -4.60 0.45 -28.06
C LYS A 210 -5.97 0.84 -27.50
N GLU A 211 -6.43 0.21 -26.42
CA GLU A 211 -7.74 0.51 -25.83
C GLU A 211 -7.75 1.86 -25.12
N ILE A 212 -6.60 2.27 -24.56
CA ILE A 212 -6.48 3.56 -23.89
C ILE A 212 -6.07 4.69 -24.85
N ALA A 213 -5.57 4.36 -26.05
CA ALA A 213 -5.21 5.34 -27.05
C ALA A 213 -6.43 6.10 -27.55
N GLY A 214 -6.54 7.38 -27.20
CA GLY A 214 -7.66 8.24 -27.60
C GLY A 214 -8.85 8.25 -26.64
N LEU A 215 -8.80 7.53 -25.52
CA LEU A 215 -9.83 7.70 -24.47
C LEU A 215 -9.78 9.11 -23.88
N HIS A 216 -10.97 9.67 -23.66
CA HIS A 216 -11.06 10.88 -22.84
C HIS A 216 -10.61 10.57 -21.39
N PRO A 217 -9.91 11.47 -20.69
CA PRO A 217 -9.44 11.20 -19.31
C PRO A 217 -10.52 10.74 -18.35
N ASP A 218 -11.76 11.17 -18.54
CA ASP A 218 -12.89 10.74 -17.72
C ASP A 218 -13.32 9.30 -18.00
N GLU A 219 -13.28 8.86 -19.25
CA GLU A 219 -13.58 7.48 -19.66
C GLU A 219 -12.47 6.54 -19.18
N TYR A 220 -11.22 6.97 -19.29
CA TYR A 220 -10.09 6.21 -18.74
C TYR A 220 -10.23 6.00 -17.23
N LEU A 221 -10.49 7.06 -16.47
CA LEU A 221 -10.66 6.96 -15.03
C LEU A 221 -11.85 6.07 -14.64
N ALA A 222 -12.97 6.19 -15.33
CA ALA A 222 -14.13 5.33 -15.11
C ALA A 222 -13.80 3.86 -15.34
N SER A 223 -13.08 3.56 -16.43
CA SER A 223 -12.63 2.20 -16.74
C SER A 223 -11.64 1.65 -15.71
N VAL A 224 -10.73 2.48 -15.16
CA VAL A 224 -9.84 2.08 -14.07
C VAL A 224 -10.63 1.70 -12.82
N LEU A 225 -11.65 2.48 -12.45
CA LEU A 225 -12.49 2.18 -11.29
C LEU A 225 -13.31 0.89 -11.50
N GLU A 226 -13.82 0.66 -12.71
CA GLU A 226 -14.47 -0.60 -13.07
C GLU A 226 -13.50 -1.78 -12.87
N LYS A 227 -12.28 -1.69 -13.40
CA LYS A 227 -11.28 -2.76 -13.29
C LYS A 227 -10.84 -3.03 -11.83
N PHE A 228 -10.70 -2.01 -11.00
CA PHE A 228 -10.41 -2.18 -9.58
C PHE A 228 -11.49 -3.00 -8.86
N LEU A 229 -12.76 -2.68 -9.10
CA LEU A 229 -13.87 -3.40 -8.48
C LEU A 229 -14.03 -4.79 -9.07
N ALA A 230 -13.81 -4.97 -10.37
CA ALA A 230 -13.78 -6.28 -11.00
C ALA A 230 -12.68 -7.19 -10.43
N GLN A 231 -11.49 -6.63 -10.16
CA GLN A 231 -10.40 -7.37 -9.51
C GLN A 231 -10.78 -7.78 -8.08
N TYR A 232 -11.51 -6.97 -7.33
CA TYR A 232 -12.04 -7.38 -6.02
C TYR A 232 -12.99 -8.56 -6.14
N HIS A 233 -13.88 -8.57 -7.13
CA HIS A 233 -14.75 -9.73 -7.39
C HIS A 233 -13.95 -10.98 -7.76
N HIS A 234 -12.83 -10.83 -8.47
CA HIS A 234 -11.92 -11.93 -8.77
C HIS A 234 -11.27 -12.48 -7.50
N ILE A 235 -10.68 -11.61 -6.66
CA ILE A 235 -10.05 -11.98 -5.39
C ILE A 235 -11.04 -12.73 -4.49
N ILE A 236 -12.25 -12.20 -4.30
CA ILE A 236 -13.28 -12.79 -3.44
C ILE A 236 -13.71 -14.21 -3.91
N LYS A 237 -13.65 -14.47 -5.21
CA LYS A 237 -13.96 -15.80 -5.75
C LYS A 237 -12.83 -16.80 -5.56
N SER A 238 -11.60 -16.31 -5.48
CA SER A 238 -10.38 -17.12 -5.45
C SER A 238 -9.82 -17.33 -4.04
N ASP A 239 -10.21 -16.48 -3.08
CA ASP A 239 -9.68 -16.44 -1.73
C ASP A 239 -10.77 -16.70 -0.69
N GLY A 240 -10.41 -17.44 0.38
CA GLY A 240 -11.26 -17.65 1.55
C GLY A 240 -10.95 -16.72 2.72
N ASP A 241 -9.74 -16.13 2.74
CA ASP A 241 -9.22 -15.31 3.85
C ASP A 241 -9.18 -13.83 3.49
N PHE A 242 -10.35 -13.23 3.29
CA PHE A 242 -10.48 -11.81 3.00
C PHE A 242 -11.47 -11.10 3.92
N LEU A 243 -11.31 -9.79 4.02
CA LEU A 243 -12.24 -8.89 4.71
C LEU A 243 -12.63 -7.73 3.81
N LEU A 244 -13.91 -7.57 3.51
CA LEU A 244 -14.46 -6.41 2.81
C LEU A 244 -14.73 -5.27 3.81
N LEU A 245 -14.25 -4.06 3.48
CA LEU A 245 -14.48 -2.85 4.29
C LEU A 245 -14.97 -1.71 3.40
N ASN A 246 -16.23 -1.34 3.56
CA ASN A 246 -16.80 -0.18 2.90
C ASN A 246 -16.43 1.10 3.65
N TYR A 247 -16.05 2.15 2.93
CA TYR A 247 -15.77 3.49 3.48
C TYR A 247 -16.87 4.04 4.39
N ASN A 248 -18.12 3.64 4.17
CA ASN A 248 -19.26 4.07 5.00
C ASN A 248 -19.25 3.48 6.41
N GLU A 249 -18.38 2.52 6.69
CA GLU A 249 -18.21 2.00 8.04
C GLU A 249 -17.40 2.99 8.90
N PRO A 250 -17.72 3.13 10.19
CA PRO A 250 -16.91 3.94 11.09
C PRO A 250 -15.44 3.45 11.13
N PRO A 251 -14.44 4.35 11.04
CA PRO A 251 -13.03 3.96 10.98
C PRO A 251 -12.58 3.05 12.12
N LEU A 252 -13.06 3.30 13.34
CA LEU A 252 -12.74 2.46 14.50
C LEU A 252 -13.31 1.03 14.37
N LYS A 253 -14.50 0.90 13.76
CA LYS A 253 -15.08 -0.42 13.48
C LYS A 253 -14.24 -1.16 12.43
N MET A 254 -13.78 -0.47 11.38
CA MET A 254 -12.88 -1.05 10.38
C MET A 254 -11.59 -1.57 11.03
N VAL A 255 -10.95 -0.76 11.88
CA VAL A 255 -9.71 -1.18 12.57
C VAL A 255 -9.96 -2.38 13.47
N LYS A 256 -11.07 -2.43 14.23
CA LYS A 256 -11.42 -3.59 15.04
C LYS A 256 -11.55 -4.87 14.20
N LYS A 257 -12.28 -4.81 13.08
CA LYS A 257 -12.41 -5.95 12.16
C LYS A 257 -11.05 -6.41 11.62
N ILE A 258 -10.15 -5.45 11.28
CA ILE A 258 -8.79 -5.77 10.82
C ILE A 258 -8.01 -6.49 11.91
N THR A 259 -8.02 -5.98 13.15
CA THR A 259 -7.28 -6.61 14.25
C THR A 259 -7.83 -7.99 14.62
N GLU A 260 -9.14 -8.20 14.50
CA GLU A 260 -9.77 -9.50 14.70
C GLU A 260 -9.29 -10.54 13.67
N ILE A 261 -9.36 -10.23 12.37
CA ILE A 261 -8.95 -11.17 11.32
C ILE A 261 -7.42 -11.40 11.30
N SER A 262 -6.64 -10.40 11.69
CA SER A 262 -5.18 -10.48 11.76
C SER A 262 -4.65 -11.06 13.07
N ASN A 263 -5.53 -11.54 13.97
CA ASN A 263 -5.20 -12.08 15.28
C ASN A 263 -4.32 -11.14 16.13
N THR A 264 -4.62 -9.84 16.07
CA THR A 264 -3.95 -8.82 16.88
C THR A 264 -4.94 -8.18 17.85
N SER A 265 -4.47 -7.40 18.80
CA SER A 265 -5.33 -6.81 19.83
C SER A 265 -5.15 -5.31 19.96
N LEU A 266 -6.22 -4.62 20.36
CA LEU A 266 -6.22 -3.21 20.72
C LEU A 266 -6.33 -3.07 22.23
N THR A 267 -5.43 -2.30 22.83
CA THR A 267 -5.56 -1.92 24.24
C THR A 267 -6.58 -0.77 24.38
N PRO A 268 -7.17 -0.57 25.58
CA PRO A 268 -8.03 0.60 25.84
C PRO A 268 -7.34 1.93 25.53
N GLN A 269 -6.05 2.03 25.80
CA GLN A 269 -5.25 3.22 25.49
C GLN A 269 -5.15 3.48 23.98
N HIS A 270 -4.95 2.42 23.18
CA HIS A 270 -4.95 2.56 21.71
C HIS A 270 -6.29 3.08 21.20
N LEU A 271 -7.41 2.58 21.74
CA LEU A 271 -8.74 3.06 21.36
C LEU A 271 -8.91 4.55 21.64
N THR A 272 -8.49 5.03 22.81
CA THR A 272 -8.55 6.46 23.15
C THR A 272 -7.77 7.32 22.15
N PHE A 273 -6.53 6.94 21.81
CA PHE A 273 -5.74 7.67 20.82
C PHE A 273 -6.37 7.65 19.43
N MET A 274 -6.99 6.54 19.04
CA MET A 274 -7.71 6.42 17.78
C MET A 274 -8.96 7.32 17.75
N GLU A 275 -9.74 7.41 18.85
CA GLU A 275 -10.89 8.29 18.99
C GLU A 275 -10.53 9.77 18.82
N GLU A 276 -9.39 10.18 19.33
CA GLU A 276 -8.86 11.53 19.11
C GLU A 276 -8.44 11.73 17.64
N ARG A 277 -7.72 10.75 17.06
CA ARG A 277 -7.16 10.85 15.71
C ARG A 277 -8.22 10.91 14.61
N VAL A 278 -9.35 10.22 14.73
CA VAL A 278 -10.42 10.18 13.71
C VAL A 278 -11.08 11.53 13.47
N GLN A 279 -10.95 12.48 14.40
CA GLN A 279 -11.52 13.82 14.26
C GLN A 279 -10.79 14.68 13.22
N PHE A 280 -9.54 14.33 12.88
CA PHE A 280 -8.68 15.12 12.01
C PHE A 280 -8.53 14.50 10.63
N HIS A 281 -8.27 15.36 9.63
CA HIS A 281 -8.02 14.93 8.27
C HIS A 281 -6.79 14.00 8.19
N SER A 282 -6.91 12.86 7.48
CA SER A 282 -5.84 11.84 7.44
C SER A 282 -4.53 12.32 6.81
N LYS A 283 -4.59 13.25 5.85
CA LYS A 283 -3.42 13.76 5.09
C LYS A 283 -2.95 15.14 5.54
N LYS A 284 -3.70 15.79 6.43
CA LYS A 284 -3.42 17.15 6.93
C LYS A 284 -3.66 17.18 8.45
N PRO A 285 -2.65 16.79 9.24
CA PRO A 285 -2.76 16.83 10.69
C PRO A 285 -3.14 18.23 11.18
N GLY A 286 -4.15 18.32 12.04
CA GLY A 286 -4.65 19.60 12.59
C GLY A 286 -5.80 20.24 11.81
N GLU A 287 -6.15 19.77 10.59
CA GLU A 287 -7.40 20.16 9.91
C GLU A 287 -8.53 19.19 10.30
N LEU A 288 -9.69 19.73 10.70
CA LEU A 288 -10.89 18.92 10.93
C LEU A 288 -11.36 18.31 9.60
N PHE A 289 -11.79 17.05 9.66
CA PHE A 289 -12.33 16.39 8.48
C PHE A 289 -13.72 16.94 8.14
N SER A 290 -13.92 17.37 6.91
CA SER A 290 -15.23 17.70 6.35
C SER A 290 -15.37 17.12 4.96
N GLU A 291 -16.49 16.49 4.67
CA GLU A 291 -16.79 15.91 3.36
C GLU A 291 -17.96 16.66 2.72
N VAL A 292 -17.76 17.07 1.47
CA VAL A 292 -18.82 17.73 0.68
C VAL A 292 -19.49 16.66 -0.17
N GLN A 293 -20.77 16.43 0.06
CA GLN A 293 -21.59 15.56 -0.79
C GLN A 293 -21.70 16.15 -2.20
N GLY A 294 -21.53 15.32 -3.21
CA GLY A 294 -21.58 15.74 -4.60
C GLY A 294 -22.89 15.34 -5.29
N PRO A 295 -23.13 15.84 -6.52
CA PRO A 295 -24.34 15.56 -7.29
C PRO A 295 -24.46 14.08 -7.71
N ALA A 296 -25.61 13.74 -8.29
CA ALA A 296 -26.03 12.41 -8.72
C ALA A 296 -25.01 11.61 -9.55
N SER A 297 -25.26 10.29 -9.65
CA SER A 297 -24.48 9.32 -10.41
C SER A 297 -24.14 9.78 -11.82
N LEU A 298 -22.91 9.53 -12.26
CA LEU A 298 -22.45 9.79 -13.63
C LEU A 298 -22.66 8.50 -14.48
N PRO A 299 -23.36 8.57 -15.64
CA PRO A 299 -23.63 7.39 -16.48
C PRO A 299 -22.37 6.60 -16.87
N LEU A 300 -21.23 7.29 -17.05
CA LEU A 300 -19.96 6.64 -17.38
C LEU A 300 -19.43 5.69 -16.26
N LEU A 301 -19.96 5.78 -15.04
CA LEU A 301 -19.57 4.95 -13.90
C LEU A 301 -20.54 3.77 -13.65
N ASN A 302 -21.61 3.60 -14.47
CA ASN A 302 -22.65 2.61 -14.20
C ASN A 302 -22.08 1.21 -13.94
N LYS A 303 -21.15 0.73 -14.77
CA LYS A 303 -20.53 -0.60 -14.57
C LYS A 303 -19.78 -0.70 -13.25
N ALA A 304 -19.02 0.33 -12.87
CA ALA A 304 -18.32 0.36 -11.59
C ALA A 304 -19.32 0.40 -10.41
N ILE A 305 -20.44 1.12 -10.56
CA ILE A 305 -21.51 1.20 -9.56
C ILE A 305 -22.20 -0.15 -9.39
N ASP A 306 -22.49 -0.87 -10.47
CA ASP A 306 -23.08 -2.21 -10.39
C ASP A 306 -22.17 -3.19 -9.65
N LEU A 307 -20.84 -3.16 -9.93
CA LEU A 307 -19.86 -3.95 -9.20
C LEU A 307 -19.78 -3.55 -7.71
N TYR A 308 -19.83 -2.25 -7.41
CA TYR A 308 -19.84 -1.75 -6.04
C TYR A 308 -21.08 -2.25 -5.26
N HIS A 309 -22.27 -2.19 -5.85
CA HIS A 309 -23.49 -2.70 -5.21
C HIS A 309 -23.41 -4.20 -4.96
N SER A 310 -22.90 -4.95 -5.91
CA SER A 310 -22.71 -6.41 -5.75
C SER A 310 -21.69 -6.76 -4.65
N LEU A 311 -20.69 -5.89 -4.35
CA LEU A 311 -19.80 -6.06 -3.18
C LEU A 311 -20.55 -5.81 -1.88
N ASN A 312 -21.42 -4.80 -1.83
CA ASN A 312 -22.19 -4.47 -0.62
C ASN A 312 -23.19 -5.58 -0.21
N GLU A 313 -23.65 -6.38 -1.15
CA GLU A 313 -24.54 -7.54 -0.85
C GLU A 313 -23.78 -8.68 -0.13
N ARG A 314 -22.44 -8.62 -0.06
CA ARG A 314 -21.58 -9.64 0.56
C ARG A 314 -21.02 -9.21 1.94
N THR A 315 -21.22 -7.95 2.32
CA THR A 315 -20.82 -7.40 3.64
C THR A 315 -21.98 -7.43 4.62
#